data_dc59eee07d34b790091d43a1a109791b
#
_entry.id   dc59eee07d34b790091d43a1a109791b
#
_cell.length_a   1.000
_cell.length_b   1.000
_cell.length_c   1.000
_cell.angle_alpha   90.00
_cell.angle_beta   90.00
_cell.angle_gamma   90.00
#
_symmetry.space_group_name_H-M   'P 1'
#
loop_
_entity.id
_entity.type
_entity.pdbx_description
1 polymer ?
#
loop_
_entity_poly.entity_id
_entity_poly.type
_entity_poly.pdbx_seq_one_letter_code
_entity_poly.pdbx_strand_id
1 'polypeptide(L)'
;MRNYEREASIRPPIFDGTNFNYWKVRVTVYLQSLGTEVWDIIDTGYTFPSATLTDAVEKKKYETNAKAINTFLGCLSQTKFVKVMQYKSAKEIWEKIVLSYEGDEQVKRAKLQTLRIQYENLRMYNDESVANYFLRVDEIVNCMKNLGEEIKEAIVVEKF
;
A
#
# COMPACT_ATOMS: atom_id res chain seq x y z
N MET A 1 -4.15 40.73 -13.07
CA MET A 1 -4.26 39.32 -13.54
C MET A 1 -3.65 38.44 -12.46
N ARG A 2 -4.46 37.70 -11.72
CA ARG A 2 -3.96 36.74 -10.73
C ARG A 2 -3.62 35.47 -11.47
N ASN A 3 -2.34 35.11 -11.54
CA ASN A 3 -1.90 33.80 -11.95
C ASN A 3 -2.40 32.79 -10.93
N TYR A 4 -3.46 32.09 -11.28
CA TYR A 4 -3.78 30.82 -10.66
C TYR A 4 -2.77 29.79 -11.23
N GLU A 5 -1.62 29.70 -10.60
CA GLU A 5 -0.82 28.50 -10.68
C GLU A 5 -1.70 27.38 -10.13
N ARG A 6 -2.25 26.59 -11.03
CA ARG A 6 -2.87 25.32 -10.69
C ARG A 6 -1.75 24.46 -10.13
N GLU A 7 -1.58 24.44 -8.83
CA GLU A 7 -0.96 23.32 -8.18
C GLU A 7 -1.67 22.10 -8.72
N ALA A 8 -0.93 21.29 -9.47
CA ALA A 8 -1.43 20.03 -9.98
C ALA A 8 -1.74 19.17 -8.76
N SER A 9 -2.99 19.23 -8.29
CA SER A 9 -3.46 18.44 -7.19
C SER A 9 -3.26 16.98 -7.58
N ILE A 10 -2.23 16.35 -7.04
CA ILE A 10 -1.98 14.93 -7.21
C ILE A 10 -3.19 14.22 -6.62
N ARG A 11 -4.00 13.64 -7.50
CA ARG A 11 -5.21 12.93 -7.08
C ARG A 11 -4.82 11.70 -6.25
N PRO A 12 -5.50 11.45 -5.12
CA PRO A 12 -5.25 10.26 -4.33
C PRO A 12 -5.49 9.00 -5.17
N PRO A 13 -4.64 7.96 -5.02
CA PRO A 13 -4.82 6.70 -5.71
C PRO A 13 -6.03 5.95 -5.14
N ILE A 14 -7.10 5.83 -5.92
CA ILE A 14 -8.34 5.16 -5.48
C ILE A 14 -8.18 3.64 -5.57
N PHE A 15 -8.50 2.95 -4.47
CA PHE A 15 -8.53 1.49 -4.39
C PHE A 15 -9.94 0.94 -4.61
N ASP A 16 -10.09 0.14 -5.64
CA ASP A 16 -11.34 -0.55 -6.00
C ASP A 16 -11.38 -2.02 -5.58
N GLY A 17 -10.24 -2.56 -5.15
CA GLY A 17 -10.06 -3.96 -4.74
C GLY A 17 -9.15 -4.76 -5.68
N THR A 18 -8.69 -4.16 -6.76
CA THR A 18 -7.75 -4.77 -7.71
C THR A 18 -6.33 -4.21 -7.53
N ASN A 19 -5.33 -4.97 -7.95
CA ASN A 19 -3.92 -4.53 -7.93
C ASN A 19 -3.46 -3.93 -6.60
N PHE A 20 -3.74 -4.62 -5.49
CA PHE A 20 -3.46 -4.13 -4.14
C PHE A 20 -2.00 -3.70 -3.96
N ASN A 21 -1.03 -4.49 -4.44
CA ASN A 21 0.39 -4.17 -4.30
C ASN A 21 0.76 -2.85 -4.99
N TYR A 22 0.24 -2.62 -6.19
CA TYR A 22 0.44 -1.36 -6.93
C TYR A 22 -0.18 -0.18 -6.18
N TRP A 23 -1.43 -0.33 -5.72
CA TRP A 23 -2.10 0.70 -4.94
C TRP A 23 -1.39 0.98 -3.61
N LYS A 24 -0.95 -0.06 -2.89
CA LYS A 24 -0.24 0.05 -1.61
C LYS A 24 1.00 0.94 -1.74
N VAL A 25 1.83 0.71 -2.75
CA VAL A 25 3.03 1.55 -2.98
C VAL A 25 2.62 3.00 -3.26
N ARG A 26 1.66 3.22 -4.14
CA ARG A 26 1.22 4.58 -4.50
C ARG A 26 0.60 5.34 -3.34
N VAL A 27 -0.27 4.70 -2.55
CA VAL A 27 -0.90 5.36 -1.40
C VAL A 27 0.10 5.64 -0.29
N THR A 28 1.07 4.75 -0.07
CA THR A 28 2.16 4.98 0.90
C THR A 28 2.94 6.25 0.53
N VAL A 29 3.41 6.37 -0.72
CA VAL A 29 4.12 7.55 -1.19
C VAL A 29 3.23 8.81 -1.12
N TYR A 30 1.96 8.68 -1.49
CA TYR A 30 1.01 9.78 -1.40
C TYR A 30 0.84 10.28 0.04
N LEU A 31 0.65 9.39 1.01
CA LEU A 31 0.52 9.72 2.43
C LEU A 31 1.79 10.37 2.98
N GLN A 32 2.97 9.85 2.62
CA GLN A 32 4.27 10.44 2.99
C GLN A 32 4.44 11.84 2.42
N SER A 33 3.94 12.11 1.21
CA SER A 33 4.01 13.43 0.57
C SER A 33 3.17 14.51 1.26
N LEU A 34 2.18 14.10 2.09
CA LEU A 34 1.34 15.03 2.87
C LEU A 34 2.00 15.52 4.16
N GLY A 35 3.14 14.95 4.50
CA GLY A 35 3.94 15.24 5.69
C GLY A 35 4.37 13.96 6.39
N THR A 36 5.60 13.96 6.92
CA THR A 36 6.16 12.79 7.62
C THR A 36 5.32 12.39 8.82
N GLU A 37 4.75 13.36 9.52
CA GLU A 37 3.88 13.16 10.68
C GLU A 37 2.61 12.36 10.34
N VAL A 38 2.14 12.45 9.08
CA VAL A 38 0.97 11.69 8.62
C VAL A 38 1.30 10.20 8.53
N TRP A 39 2.46 9.85 8.00
CA TRP A 39 2.90 8.47 7.94
C TRP A 39 3.27 7.94 9.33
N ASP A 40 3.96 8.73 10.15
CA ASP A 40 4.34 8.36 11.51
C ASP A 40 3.12 7.97 12.36
N ILE A 41 2.01 8.70 12.27
CA ILE A 41 0.78 8.38 13.01
C ILE A 41 0.10 7.11 12.51
N ILE A 42 0.27 6.76 11.23
CA ILE A 42 -0.21 5.50 10.65
C ILE A 42 0.63 4.33 11.14
N ASP A 43 1.94 4.48 11.20
CA ASP A 43 2.87 3.44 11.62
C ASP A 43 2.84 3.22 13.12
N THR A 44 2.94 4.28 13.93
CA THR A 44 2.96 4.21 15.39
C THR A 44 1.59 4.06 16.01
N GLY A 45 0.55 4.62 15.38
CA GLY A 45 -0.81 4.65 15.89
C GLY A 45 -1.12 5.86 16.75
N TYR A 46 -2.40 6.01 17.09
CA TYR A 46 -2.92 7.03 17.99
C TYR A 46 -3.82 6.41 19.04
N THR A 47 -3.51 6.68 20.30
CA THR A 47 -4.34 6.27 21.44
C THR A 47 -5.16 7.46 21.90
N PHE A 48 -6.48 7.32 21.88
CA PHE A 48 -7.38 8.38 22.32
C PHE A 48 -7.25 8.57 23.85
N PRO A 49 -6.92 9.79 24.33
CA PRO A 49 -6.86 10.05 25.77
C PRO A 49 -8.25 9.96 26.38
N SER A 50 -8.33 9.49 27.63
CA SER A 50 -9.57 9.41 28.40
C SER A 50 -10.05 10.76 28.93
N ALA A 51 -9.20 11.79 28.88
CA ALA A 51 -9.48 13.15 29.36
C ALA A 51 -9.51 14.16 28.22
N THR A 52 -9.99 15.38 28.53
CA THR A 52 -10.02 16.48 27.58
C THR A 52 -8.61 16.81 27.09
N LEU A 53 -8.45 16.99 25.77
CA LEU A 53 -7.18 17.36 25.14
C LEU A 53 -6.76 18.78 25.56
N THR A 54 -5.91 18.88 26.55
CA THR A 54 -5.36 20.15 27.06
C THR A 54 -3.96 20.42 26.57
N ASP A 55 -3.21 19.35 26.24
CA ASP A 55 -1.85 19.44 25.73
C ASP A 55 -1.83 19.70 24.22
N ALA A 56 -1.02 20.67 23.78
CA ALA A 56 -0.86 21.05 22.38
C ALA A 56 -0.30 19.90 21.51
N VAL A 57 0.57 19.07 22.09
CA VAL A 57 1.18 17.93 21.39
C VAL A 57 0.12 16.85 21.12
N GLU A 58 -0.69 16.52 22.11
CA GLU A 58 -1.77 15.53 21.95
C GLU A 58 -2.87 16.02 21.00
N LYS A 59 -3.18 17.32 21.07
CA LYS A 59 -4.11 17.94 20.11
C LYS A 59 -3.60 17.83 18.67
N LYS A 60 -2.32 18.08 18.45
CA LYS A 60 -1.70 17.93 17.12
C LYS A 60 -1.75 16.48 16.63
N LYS A 61 -1.47 15.50 17.49
CA LYS A 61 -1.58 14.07 17.14
C LYS A 61 -3.01 13.70 16.76
N TYR A 62 -4.00 14.19 17.50
CA TYR A 62 -5.42 14.00 17.18
C TYR A 62 -5.76 14.55 15.78
N GLU A 63 -5.35 15.78 15.51
CA GLU A 63 -5.58 16.43 14.22
C GLU A 63 -4.87 15.67 13.07
N THR A 64 -3.64 15.21 13.32
CA THR A 64 -2.88 14.41 12.34
C THR A 64 -3.55 13.06 12.07
N ASN A 65 -4.03 12.36 13.11
CA ASN A 65 -4.79 11.14 12.94
C ASN A 65 -6.08 11.37 12.13
N ALA A 66 -6.82 12.44 12.42
CA ALA A 66 -8.01 12.81 11.66
C ALA A 66 -7.68 13.11 10.18
N LYS A 67 -6.58 13.82 9.92
CA LYS A 67 -6.07 14.09 8.57
C LYS A 67 -5.72 12.80 7.84
N ALA A 68 -5.02 11.88 8.50
CA ALA A 68 -4.66 10.59 7.94
C ALA A 68 -5.90 9.76 7.60
N ILE A 69 -6.88 9.67 8.49
CA ILE A 69 -8.15 8.97 8.25
C ILE A 69 -8.88 9.56 7.05
N ASN A 70 -9.07 10.87 7.02
CA ASN A 70 -9.76 11.53 5.91
C ASN A 70 -9.08 11.26 4.56
N THR A 71 -7.76 11.25 4.56
CA THR A 71 -6.97 10.93 3.37
C THR A 71 -7.16 9.48 2.94
N PHE A 72 -7.10 8.52 3.87
CA PHE A 72 -7.37 7.11 3.55
C PHE A 72 -8.75 6.89 2.98
N LEU A 73 -9.76 7.52 3.58
CA LEU A 73 -11.14 7.40 3.11
C LEU A 73 -11.29 7.95 1.69
N GLY A 74 -10.53 9.01 1.35
CA GLY A 74 -10.44 9.54 -0.01
C GLY A 74 -9.70 8.65 -1.01
N CYS A 75 -8.90 7.69 -0.52
CA CYS A 75 -8.18 6.71 -1.33
C CYS A 75 -8.94 5.38 -1.54
N LEU A 76 -10.17 5.27 -1.07
CA LEU A 76 -10.98 4.04 -1.14
C LEU A 76 -12.22 4.26 -1.99
N SER A 77 -12.58 3.25 -2.78
CA SER A 77 -13.92 3.19 -3.37
C SER A 77 -14.99 3.03 -2.29
N GLN A 78 -16.22 3.40 -2.57
CA GLN A 78 -17.31 3.32 -1.60
C GLN A 78 -17.46 1.93 -0.99
N THR A 79 -17.30 0.87 -1.78
CA THR A 79 -17.39 -0.52 -1.31
C THR A 79 -16.28 -0.91 -0.34
N LYS A 80 -15.11 -0.29 -0.43
CA LYS A 80 -13.98 -0.51 0.47
C LYS A 80 -14.05 0.38 1.71
N PHE A 81 -14.52 1.61 1.54
CA PHE A 81 -14.78 2.56 2.61
C PHE A 81 -15.69 1.97 3.70
N VAL A 82 -16.83 1.38 3.32
CA VAL A 82 -17.81 0.82 4.26
C VAL A 82 -17.19 -0.24 5.20
N LYS A 83 -16.15 -0.95 4.74
CA LYS A 83 -15.47 -1.99 5.54
C LYS A 83 -14.58 -1.45 6.66
N VAL A 84 -14.19 -0.19 6.57
CA VAL A 84 -13.21 0.43 7.50
C VAL A 84 -13.75 1.68 8.21
N MET A 85 -14.93 2.16 7.87
CA MET A 85 -15.48 3.41 8.39
C MET A 85 -15.73 3.42 9.91
N GLN A 86 -15.78 2.26 10.56
CA GLN A 86 -15.96 2.17 12.01
C GLN A 86 -14.68 2.40 12.81
N TYR A 87 -13.50 2.32 12.17
CA TYR A 87 -12.23 2.49 12.85
C TYR A 87 -11.93 3.97 13.11
N LYS A 88 -11.37 4.24 14.28
CA LYS A 88 -11.07 5.61 14.75
C LYS A 88 -9.59 5.98 14.63
N SER A 89 -8.73 5.01 14.35
CA SER A 89 -7.31 5.21 14.16
C SER A 89 -6.91 4.92 12.72
N ALA A 90 -6.07 5.77 12.14
CA ALA A 90 -5.53 5.58 10.80
C ALA A 90 -4.71 4.28 10.70
N LYS A 91 -4.01 3.89 11.77
CA LYS A 91 -3.30 2.62 11.88
C LYS A 91 -4.24 1.43 11.75
N GLU A 92 -5.36 1.41 12.49
CA GLU A 92 -6.33 0.32 12.42
C GLU A 92 -6.92 0.17 11.01
N ILE A 93 -7.21 1.29 10.34
CA ILE A 93 -7.67 1.28 8.94
C ILE A 93 -6.63 0.64 8.03
N TRP A 94 -5.36 1.07 8.15
CA TRP A 94 -4.26 0.55 7.36
C TRP A 94 -4.05 -0.94 7.58
N GLU A 95 -3.93 -1.37 8.83
CA GLU A 95 -3.74 -2.78 9.20
C GLU A 95 -4.90 -3.65 8.70
N LYS A 96 -6.14 -3.16 8.82
CA LYS A 96 -7.32 -3.88 8.34
C LYS A 96 -7.32 -4.07 6.83
N ILE A 97 -6.93 -3.04 6.08
CA ILE A 97 -6.81 -3.11 4.62
C ILE A 97 -5.70 -4.09 4.24
N VAL A 98 -4.51 -3.94 4.83
CA VAL A 98 -3.37 -4.82 4.55
C VAL A 98 -3.73 -6.27 4.86
N LEU A 99 -4.28 -6.55 6.04
CA LEU A 99 -4.69 -7.90 6.42
C LEU A 99 -5.72 -8.50 5.45
N SER A 100 -6.66 -7.67 4.97
CA SER A 100 -7.72 -8.14 4.08
C SER A 100 -7.22 -8.55 2.70
N TYR A 101 -6.12 -7.98 2.21
CA TYR A 101 -5.60 -8.20 0.86
C TYR A 101 -4.28 -8.96 0.79
N GLU A 102 -3.42 -8.79 1.75
CA GLU A 102 -2.18 -9.58 1.86
C GLU A 102 -2.41 -10.89 2.63
N GLY A 103 -3.33 -10.87 3.59
CA GLY A 103 -3.55 -11.97 4.52
C GLY A 103 -2.60 -11.92 5.73
N ASP A 104 -2.73 -12.91 6.59
CA ASP A 104 -1.82 -13.12 7.70
C ASP A 104 -0.49 -13.74 7.23
N GLU A 105 0.45 -13.94 8.13
CA GLU A 105 1.78 -14.48 7.82
C GLU A 105 1.71 -15.89 7.21
N GLN A 106 0.71 -16.68 7.55
CA GLN A 106 0.55 -18.02 6.97
C GLN A 106 0.09 -17.95 5.51
N VAL A 107 -0.87 -17.06 5.22
CA VAL A 107 -1.36 -16.81 3.86
C VAL A 107 -0.24 -16.20 3.00
N LYS A 108 0.55 -15.27 3.54
CA LYS A 108 1.71 -14.68 2.84
C LYS A 108 2.73 -15.75 2.46
N ARG A 109 3.07 -16.64 3.40
CA ARG A 109 4.00 -17.76 3.13
C ARG A 109 3.48 -18.70 2.03
N ALA A 110 2.18 -19.04 2.07
CA ALA A 110 1.57 -19.88 1.05
C ALA A 110 1.59 -19.22 -0.33
N LYS A 111 1.29 -17.92 -0.41
CA LYS A 111 1.39 -17.13 -1.66
C LYS A 111 2.82 -17.09 -2.18
N LEU A 112 3.79 -16.85 -1.28
CA LEU A 112 5.20 -16.82 -1.64
C LEU A 112 5.68 -18.15 -2.19
N GLN A 113 5.31 -19.29 -1.57
CA GLN A 113 5.63 -20.62 -2.07
C GLN A 113 5.03 -20.87 -3.46
N THR A 114 3.80 -20.44 -3.69
CA THR A 114 3.17 -20.55 -5.01
C THR A 114 3.92 -19.74 -6.07
N LEU A 115 4.32 -18.50 -5.73
CA LEU A 115 5.09 -17.64 -6.63
C LEU A 115 6.48 -18.22 -6.94
N ARG A 116 7.15 -18.84 -5.97
CA ARG A 116 8.43 -19.55 -6.20
C ARG A 116 8.26 -20.68 -7.22
N ILE A 117 7.23 -21.51 -7.06
CA ILE A 117 6.92 -22.58 -8.01
C ILE A 117 6.61 -22.02 -9.40
N GLN A 118 5.83 -20.93 -9.49
CA GLN A 118 5.56 -20.26 -10.76
C GLN A 118 6.84 -19.73 -11.40
N TYR A 119 7.72 -19.10 -10.62
CA TYR A 119 9.00 -18.59 -11.09
C TYR A 119 9.92 -19.71 -11.60
N GLU A 120 10.03 -20.81 -10.87
CA GLU A 120 10.84 -21.98 -11.27
C GLU A 120 10.35 -22.61 -12.59
N ASN A 121 9.03 -22.68 -12.77
CA ASN A 121 8.41 -23.25 -13.97
C ASN A 121 8.18 -22.24 -15.09
N LEU A 122 8.56 -20.97 -14.90
CA LEU A 122 8.34 -19.93 -15.88
C LEU A 122 9.16 -20.19 -17.15
N ARG A 123 8.48 -20.32 -18.28
CA ARG A 123 9.05 -20.50 -19.60
C ARG A 123 8.36 -19.60 -20.59
N MET A 124 9.08 -19.20 -21.62
CA MET A 124 8.53 -18.45 -22.73
C MET A 124 7.59 -19.36 -23.55
N TYR A 125 6.39 -18.86 -23.89
CA TYR A 125 5.49 -19.57 -24.77
C TYR A 125 5.92 -19.41 -26.24
N ASN A 126 5.54 -20.39 -27.10
CA ASN A 126 5.96 -20.40 -28.51
C ASN A 126 5.54 -19.15 -29.29
N ASP A 127 4.38 -18.57 -28.95
CA ASP A 127 3.83 -17.40 -29.62
C ASP A 127 4.02 -16.11 -28.83
N GLU A 128 4.82 -16.13 -27.77
CA GLU A 128 5.06 -15.01 -26.88
C GLU A 128 6.24 -14.16 -27.36
N SER A 129 6.08 -12.82 -27.31
CA SER A 129 7.21 -11.94 -27.53
C SER A 129 8.15 -11.94 -26.32
N VAL A 130 9.43 -11.72 -26.54
CA VAL A 130 10.44 -11.57 -25.49
C VAL A 130 10.03 -10.50 -24.47
N ALA A 131 9.47 -9.38 -24.94
CA ALA A 131 8.99 -8.31 -24.07
C ALA A 131 7.88 -8.77 -23.12
N ASN A 132 6.92 -9.57 -23.61
CA ASN A 132 5.84 -10.11 -22.78
C ASN A 132 6.34 -11.14 -21.77
N TYR A 133 7.30 -11.97 -22.17
CA TYR A 133 7.96 -12.88 -21.26
C TYR A 133 8.63 -12.14 -20.10
N PHE A 134 9.40 -11.09 -20.39
CA PHE A 134 10.02 -10.25 -19.35
C PHE A 134 9.01 -9.58 -18.43
N LEU A 135 7.89 -9.10 -18.96
CA LEU A 135 6.83 -8.54 -18.12
C LEU A 135 6.30 -9.56 -17.11
N ARG A 136 6.09 -10.82 -17.53
CA ARG A 136 5.65 -11.89 -16.61
C ARG A 136 6.71 -12.23 -15.55
N VAL A 137 8.00 -12.22 -15.94
CA VAL A 137 9.10 -12.41 -14.99
C VAL A 137 9.08 -11.30 -13.95
N ASP A 138 9.00 -10.04 -14.39
CA ASP A 138 8.99 -8.87 -13.51
C ASP A 138 7.78 -8.85 -12.57
N GLU A 139 6.59 -9.22 -13.05
CA GLU A 139 5.39 -9.33 -12.24
C GLU A 139 5.57 -10.32 -11.09
N ILE A 140 6.06 -11.53 -11.37
CA ILE A 140 6.29 -12.55 -10.35
C ILE A 140 7.37 -12.10 -9.36
N VAL A 141 8.51 -11.57 -9.84
CA VAL A 141 9.61 -11.08 -9.02
C VAL A 141 9.15 -9.94 -8.11
N ASN A 142 8.40 -8.99 -8.64
CA ASN A 142 7.87 -7.88 -7.84
C ASN A 142 6.86 -8.35 -6.79
N CYS A 143 5.99 -9.31 -7.12
CA CYS A 143 5.09 -9.91 -6.15
C CYS A 143 5.84 -10.61 -5.01
N MET A 144 6.92 -11.35 -5.32
CA MET A 144 7.75 -12.01 -4.31
C MET A 144 8.47 -11.00 -3.42
N LYS A 145 9.07 -9.96 -4.00
CA LYS A 145 9.71 -8.86 -3.24
C LYS A 145 8.72 -8.16 -2.30
N ASN A 146 7.49 -7.91 -2.75
CA ASN A 146 6.44 -7.29 -1.93
C ASN A 146 6.00 -8.17 -0.74
N LEU A 147 6.19 -9.49 -0.83
CA LEU A 147 5.97 -10.43 0.27
C LEU A 147 7.21 -10.65 1.15
N GLY A 148 8.26 -9.87 0.94
CA GLY A 148 9.46 -9.87 1.77
C GLY A 148 10.57 -10.84 1.31
N GLU A 149 10.48 -11.37 0.08
CA GLU A 149 11.54 -12.22 -0.49
C GLU A 149 12.70 -11.36 -0.98
N GLU A 150 13.92 -11.67 -0.53
CA GLU A 150 15.14 -11.11 -1.10
C GLU A 150 15.57 -11.92 -2.33
N ILE A 151 15.28 -11.41 -3.52
CA ILE A 151 15.71 -12.04 -4.77
C ILE A 151 16.99 -11.34 -5.25
N LYS A 152 18.09 -12.08 -5.32
CA LYS A 152 19.34 -11.58 -5.89
C LYS A 152 19.16 -11.39 -7.39
N GLU A 153 19.61 -10.26 -7.92
CA GLU A 153 19.54 -9.95 -9.36
C GLU A 153 20.19 -11.02 -10.25
N ALA A 154 21.23 -11.67 -9.76
CA ALA A 154 21.89 -12.79 -10.45
C ALA A 154 20.94 -13.95 -10.76
N ILE A 155 19.97 -14.24 -9.87
CA ILE A 155 19.00 -15.33 -10.07
C ILE A 155 17.98 -14.96 -11.14
N VAL A 156 17.67 -13.68 -11.27
CA VAL A 156 16.76 -13.16 -12.31
C VAL A 156 17.45 -13.29 -13.68
N VAL A 157 18.76 -12.97 -13.76
CA VAL A 157 19.55 -13.04 -14.99
C VAL A 157 19.74 -14.48 -15.49
N GLU A 158 19.81 -15.49 -14.61
CA GLU A 158 19.91 -16.91 -15.02
C GLU A 158 18.66 -17.45 -15.76
N LYS A 159 17.54 -16.71 -15.75
CA LYS A 159 16.32 -17.04 -16.50
C LYS A 159 16.35 -16.53 -17.95
N PHE A 160 17.35 -15.77 -18.32
CA PHE A 160 17.59 -15.21 -19.64
C PHE A 160 18.76 -15.91 -20.33
#